data_86e03771a563dc26be7173604ac1d4f1
#
_entry.id   86e03771a563dc26be7173604ac1d4f1
#
_cell.length_a   1.000
_cell.length_b   1.000
_cell.length_c   1.000
_cell.angle_alpha   90.00
_cell.angle_beta   90.00
_cell.angle_gamma   90.00
#
_symmetry.space_group_name_H-M   'P 1'
#
loop_
_entity.id
_entity.type
_entity.pdbx_description
1 polymer ?
#
loop_
_entity_poly.entity_id
_entity_poly.type
_entity_poly.pdbx_seq_one_letter_code
_entity_poly.pdbx_strand_id
1 'polypeptide(L)'
;IRERSVSRGLGDVYKRQEDAFVGKLDSLFTADSSLEGETTSSDISGLIGQYAHGNEPSHHVIHMYNYVNRPWRTQELVDSVYRSQYANAVDGLSGNEDCGQMSAWYVLNSMGFYQVCPGKPVYSIGRPAFDKAVVNLPDGKKFTVIAKNNSKKNKYIKSMTLNGKPLDKPFFTHDDIIAGSTLEIEMTDRRTQP
;
A
#
# COMPACT_ATOMS: atom_id res chain seq x y z
N ILE A 1 3.76 -31.84 2.82
CA ILE A 1 2.82 -30.99 2.09
C ILE A 1 3.19 -29.56 2.41
N ARG A 2 3.75 -28.84 1.43
CA ARG A 2 4.08 -27.41 1.63
C ARG A 2 2.78 -26.62 1.45
N GLU A 3 2.35 -25.96 2.50
CA GLU A 3 1.22 -25.04 2.43
C GLU A 3 1.49 -23.94 1.40
N ARG A 4 0.72 -23.98 0.32
CA ARG A 4 0.68 -22.94 -0.69
C ARG A 4 -0.50 -22.02 -0.37
N SER A 5 -0.33 -21.10 0.57
CA SER A 5 -1.37 -20.12 0.86
C SER A 5 -0.93 -18.72 0.44
N VAL A 6 -1.89 -17.86 0.17
CA VAL A 6 -1.70 -16.42 -0.16
C VAL A 6 -0.95 -15.68 0.96
N SER A 7 -0.97 -16.21 2.19
CA SER A 7 -0.21 -15.73 3.34
C SER A 7 1.30 -16.04 3.30
N ARG A 8 1.79 -16.63 2.22
CA ARG A 8 3.18 -17.07 2.11
C ARG A 8 4.18 -15.95 2.37
N GLY A 9 3.91 -14.73 1.91
CA GLY A 9 4.77 -13.58 2.15
C GLY A 9 4.89 -13.25 3.63
N LEU A 10 3.78 -13.20 4.36
CA LEU A 10 3.78 -12.96 5.82
C LEU A 10 4.42 -14.13 6.58
N GLY A 11 4.18 -15.36 6.13
CA GLY A 11 4.83 -16.55 6.70
C GLY A 11 6.35 -16.54 6.53
N ASP A 12 6.85 -16.00 5.42
CA ASP A 12 8.29 -15.87 5.18
C ASP A 12 8.94 -14.84 6.12
N VAL A 13 8.25 -13.77 6.52
CA VAL A 13 8.75 -12.79 7.53
C VAL A 13 9.07 -13.48 8.86
N TYR A 14 8.23 -14.42 9.27
CA TYR A 14 8.43 -15.15 10.51
C TYR A 14 9.43 -16.31 10.42
N LYS A 15 9.65 -16.81 9.19
CA LYS A 15 10.50 -18.01 8.96
C LYS A 15 11.92 -17.68 8.48
N ARG A 16 12.16 -16.47 8.02
CA ARG A 16 13.45 -16.01 7.48
C ARG A 16 13.94 -14.80 8.25
N GLN A 17 15.24 -14.51 8.10
CA GLN A 17 15.79 -13.26 8.59
C GLN A 17 15.19 -12.07 7.83
N GLU A 18 14.80 -11.02 8.54
CA GLU A 18 14.19 -9.80 7.97
C GLU A 18 15.00 -9.23 6.79
N ASP A 19 16.32 -9.18 6.94
CA ASP A 19 17.19 -8.61 5.89
C ASP A 19 17.16 -9.42 4.60
N ALA A 20 17.07 -10.76 4.66
CA ALA A 20 16.94 -11.61 3.50
C ALA A 20 15.58 -11.40 2.80
N PHE A 21 14.53 -11.22 3.58
CA PHE A 21 13.20 -10.92 3.06
C PHE A 21 13.15 -9.53 2.39
N VAL A 22 13.70 -8.50 3.04
CA VAL A 22 13.81 -7.14 2.47
C VAL A 22 14.62 -7.18 1.18
N GLY A 23 15.78 -7.86 1.17
CA GLY A 23 16.59 -8.01 -0.03
C GLY A 23 15.85 -8.68 -1.19
N LYS A 24 14.98 -9.67 -0.89
CA LYS A 24 14.15 -10.31 -1.90
C LYS A 24 13.05 -9.38 -2.43
N LEU A 25 12.41 -8.59 -1.55
CA LEU A 25 11.44 -7.57 -1.96
C LEU A 25 12.11 -6.48 -2.81
N ASP A 26 13.26 -5.98 -2.39
CA ASP A 26 13.99 -4.95 -3.14
C ASP A 26 14.39 -5.47 -4.52
N SER A 27 14.84 -6.73 -4.62
CA SER A 27 15.13 -7.37 -5.90
C SER A 27 13.92 -7.40 -6.84
N LEU A 28 12.72 -7.65 -6.31
CA LEU A 28 11.49 -7.65 -7.11
C LEU A 28 11.24 -6.28 -7.76
N PHE A 29 11.47 -5.18 -7.02
CA PHE A 29 11.21 -3.82 -7.50
C PHE A 29 12.36 -3.18 -8.28
N THR A 30 13.55 -3.80 -8.28
CA THR A 30 14.76 -3.27 -8.95
C THR A 30 15.28 -4.16 -10.09
N ALA A 31 14.71 -5.33 -10.27
CA ALA A 31 15.05 -6.22 -11.38
C ALA A 31 14.74 -5.57 -12.73
N ASP A 32 15.37 -6.09 -13.79
CA ASP A 32 15.04 -5.67 -15.14
C ASP A 32 13.57 -5.97 -15.45
N SER A 33 12.87 -5.00 -16.02
CA SER A 33 11.47 -5.11 -16.42
C SER A 33 11.29 -5.75 -17.80
N SER A 34 12.37 -6.16 -18.48
CA SER A 34 12.29 -6.89 -19.75
C SER A 34 11.56 -8.22 -19.56
N LEU A 35 10.66 -8.51 -20.50
CA LEU A 35 9.95 -9.79 -20.56
C LEU A 35 10.67 -10.68 -21.57
N GLU A 36 11.14 -11.83 -21.10
CA GLU A 36 11.77 -12.85 -21.93
C GLU A 36 10.75 -13.97 -22.19
N GLY A 37 10.69 -14.47 -23.44
CA GLY A 37 9.83 -15.56 -23.83
C GLY A 37 9.17 -15.37 -25.20
N GLU A 38 8.74 -16.47 -25.83
CA GLU A 38 8.08 -16.46 -27.13
C GLU A 38 6.64 -15.90 -27.04
N THR A 39 6.02 -15.99 -25.87
CA THR A 39 4.69 -15.44 -25.60
C THR A 39 4.67 -14.74 -24.25
N THR A 40 4.21 -13.49 -24.22
CA THR A 40 3.98 -12.73 -22.98
C THR A 40 2.49 -12.77 -22.62
N SER A 41 2.18 -12.94 -21.33
CA SER A 41 0.80 -12.85 -20.85
C SER A 41 0.31 -11.39 -20.93
N SER A 42 -0.93 -11.19 -21.37
CA SER A 42 -1.57 -9.87 -21.40
C SER A 42 -1.72 -9.24 -20.00
N ASP A 43 -1.69 -10.05 -18.95
CA ASP A 43 -1.81 -9.62 -17.55
C ASP A 43 -0.52 -9.08 -16.97
N ILE A 44 0.61 -9.23 -17.69
CA ILE A 44 1.90 -8.66 -17.29
C ILE A 44 1.97 -7.22 -17.79
N SER A 45 1.45 -6.30 -17.00
CA SER A 45 1.42 -4.87 -17.30
C SER A 45 1.74 -4.05 -16.04
N GLY A 46 2.10 -2.78 -16.23
CA GLY A 46 2.39 -1.87 -15.12
C GLY A 46 3.61 -2.29 -14.31
N LEU A 47 4.70 -2.67 -14.99
CA LEU A 47 5.90 -3.17 -14.33
C LEU A 47 6.69 -2.08 -13.60
N ILE A 48 7.10 -2.41 -12.37
CA ILE A 48 8.13 -1.70 -11.60
C ILE A 48 9.13 -2.78 -11.18
N GLY A 49 10.25 -2.90 -11.89
CA GLY A 49 11.06 -4.11 -11.84
C GLY A 49 10.26 -5.31 -12.36
N GLN A 50 10.15 -6.34 -11.57
CA GLN A 50 9.31 -7.53 -11.84
C GLN A 50 7.99 -7.52 -11.03
N TYR A 51 7.67 -6.41 -10.35
CA TYR A 51 6.36 -6.19 -9.76
C TYR A 51 5.38 -5.74 -10.86
N ALA A 52 4.35 -6.51 -11.11
CA ALA A 52 3.32 -6.20 -12.10
C ALA A 52 2.09 -5.59 -11.40
N HIS A 53 1.93 -4.26 -11.48
CA HIS A 53 0.79 -3.58 -10.85
C HIS A 53 -0.54 -3.90 -11.53
N GLY A 54 -0.52 -4.13 -12.83
CA GLY A 54 -1.70 -4.52 -13.60
C GLY A 54 -2.21 -5.94 -13.31
N ASN A 55 -1.58 -6.67 -12.37
CA ASN A 55 -2.02 -7.99 -11.93
C ASN A 55 -2.32 -7.96 -10.41
N GLU A 56 -3.58 -8.08 -10.03
CA GLU A 56 -4.12 -7.83 -8.69
C GLU A 56 -3.51 -8.70 -7.59
N PRO A 57 -3.11 -9.96 -7.82
CA PRO A 57 -2.42 -10.76 -6.81
C PRO A 57 -1.16 -10.10 -6.24
N SER A 58 -0.57 -9.11 -6.94
CA SER A 58 0.60 -8.38 -6.49
C SER A 58 0.30 -7.16 -5.61
N HIS A 59 -0.94 -6.69 -5.57
CA HIS A 59 -1.34 -5.40 -4.96
C HIS A 59 -0.96 -5.22 -3.50
N HIS A 60 -0.89 -6.31 -2.72
CA HIS A 60 -0.51 -6.28 -1.31
C HIS A 60 1.02 -6.18 -1.10
N VAL A 61 1.82 -6.52 -2.12
CA VAL A 61 3.28 -6.72 -1.96
C VAL A 61 3.98 -5.44 -1.52
N ILE A 62 3.57 -4.28 -2.03
CA ILE A 62 4.10 -2.96 -1.66
C ILE A 62 3.99 -2.72 -0.15
N HIS A 63 2.91 -3.18 0.48
CA HIS A 63 2.65 -3.00 1.90
C HIS A 63 3.41 -3.97 2.81
N MET A 64 4.08 -4.98 2.25
CA MET A 64 4.84 -5.95 3.04
C MET A 64 6.03 -5.33 3.78
N TYR A 65 6.56 -4.21 3.29
CA TYR A 65 7.61 -3.46 3.98
C TYR A 65 7.19 -2.93 5.36
N ASN A 66 5.90 -2.67 5.57
CA ASN A 66 5.37 -2.27 6.88
C ASN A 66 5.54 -3.36 7.95
N TYR A 67 5.56 -4.63 7.55
CA TYR A 67 5.70 -5.79 8.45
C TYR A 67 7.16 -6.08 8.84
N VAL A 68 8.11 -5.41 8.19
CA VAL A 68 9.56 -5.57 8.42
C VAL A 68 10.23 -4.23 8.78
N ASN A 69 9.49 -3.35 9.44
CA ASN A 69 9.99 -2.07 9.93
C ASN A 69 10.66 -1.20 8.85
N ARG A 70 10.12 -1.23 7.62
CA ARG A 70 10.59 -0.39 6.50
C ARG A 70 9.44 0.43 5.89
N PRO A 71 8.60 1.13 6.70
CA PRO A 71 7.39 1.78 6.21
C PRO A 71 7.66 2.83 5.13
N TRP A 72 8.83 3.48 5.16
CA TRP A 72 9.22 4.45 4.11
C TRP A 72 9.28 3.83 2.71
N ARG A 73 9.61 2.51 2.58
CA ARG A 73 9.59 1.83 1.28
C ARG A 73 8.17 1.65 0.76
N THR A 74 7.21 1.29 1.61
CA THR A 74 5.78 1.30 1.26
C THR A 74 5.38 2.67 0.74
N GLN A 75 5.73 3.75 1.44
CA GLN A 75 5.38 5.12 1.06
C GLN A 75 6.00 5.54 -0.28
N GLU A 76 7.26 5.19 -0.53
CA GLU A 76 7.95 5.43 -1.81
C GLU A 76 7.29 4.70 -2.97
N LEU A 77 6.97 3.41 -2.79
CA LEU A 77 6.40 2.59 -3.84
C LEU A 77 4.95 2.95 -4.14
N VAL A 78 4.14 3.27 -3.12
CA VAL A 78 2.79 3.81 -3.31
C VAL A 78 2.83 5.11 -4.10
N ASP A 79 3.75 6.04 -3.76
CA ASP A 79 3.95 7.29 -4.53
C ASP A 79 4.39 7.02 -5.98
N SER A 80 5.25 6.04 -6.19
CA SER A 80 5.69 5.62 -7.52
C SER A 80 4.54 5.10 -8.36
N VAL A 81 3.72 4.22 -7.81
CA VAL A 81 2.54 3.65 -8.49
C VAL A 81 1.54 4.75 -8.88
N TYR A 82 1.25 5.71 -7.99
CA TYR A 82 0.36 6.82 -8.34
C TYR A 82 0.82 7.59 -9.59
N ARG A 83 2.14 7.76 -9.73
CA ARG A 83 2.70 8.55 -10.81
C ARG A 83 2.87 7.80 -12.12
N SER A 84 3.08 6.50 -12.06
CA SER A 84 3.47 5.70 -13.23
C SER A 84 2.37 4.78 -13.74
N GLN A 85 1.38 4.43 -12.88
CA GLN A 85 0.42 3.38 -13.20
C GLN A 85 -1.03 3.90 -13.33
N TYR A 86 -1.26 5.16 -12.96
CA TYR A 86 -2.56 5.81 -13.05
C TYR A 86 -2.46 7.17 -13.73
N ALA A 87 -3.41 7.47 -14.61
CA ALA A 87 -3.55 8.77 -15.26
C ALA A 87 -5.01 9.21 -15.31
N ASN A 88 -5.23 10.52 -15.32
CA ASN A 88 -6.58 11.08 -15.54
C ASN A 88 -6.92 11.05 -17.04
N ALA A 89 -7.18 9.86 -17.57
CA ALA A 89 -7.51 9.60 -18.96
C ALA A 89 -8.48 8.41 -19.06
N VAL A 90 -9.11 8.21 -20.19
CA VAL A 90 -10.04 7.09 -20.44
C VAL A 90 -9.32 5.74 -20.32
N ASP A 91 -8.07 5.69 -20.74
CA ASP A 91 -7.15 4.54 -20.68
C ASP A 91 -6.12 4.69 -19.55
N GLY A 92 -6.50 5.33 -18.45
CA GLY A 92 -5.61 5.74 -17.37
C GLY A 92 -5.17 4.64 -16.39
N LEU A 93 -5.48 3.37 -16.67
CA LEU A 93 -5.06 2.22 -15.86
C LEU A 93 -3.96 1.45 -16.58
N SER A 94 -3.01 0.92 -15.82
CA SER A 94 -1.90 0.12 -16.35
C SER A 94 -2.27 -1.37 -16.54
N GLY A 95 -3.47 -1.67 -16.95
CA GLY A 95 -3.99 -3.03 -17.14
C GLY A 95 -5.50 -3.03 -17.22
N ASN A 96 -6.11 -4.20 -17.06
CA ASN A 96 -7.55 -4.32 -16.96
C ASN A 96 -8.06 -3.76 -15.62
N GLU A 97 -9.32 -3.36 -15.57
CA GLU A 97 -9.96 -2.88 -14.32
C GLU A 97 -10.23 -4.02 -13.32
N ASP A 98 -10.47 -5.21 -13.84
CA ASP A 98 -10.75 -6.46 -13.13
C ASP A 98 -11.80 -6.30 -12.01
N CYS A 99 -13.03 -6.01 -12.47
CA CYS A 99 -14.20 -5.84 -11.61
C CYS A 99 -14.04 -4.74 -10.54
N GLY A 100 -13.26 -3.72 -10.82
CA GLY A 100 -13.05 -2.57 -9.94
C GLY A 100 -11.87 -2.69 -8.98
N GLN A 101 -11.07 -3.75 -9.06
CA GLN A 101 -9.95 -3.95 -8.15
C GLN A 101 -8.84 -2.91 -8.35
N MET A 102 -8.53 -2.53 -9.59
CA MET A 102 -7.53 -1.50 -9.89
C MET A 102 -7.94 -0.14 -9.32
N SER A 103 -9.19 0.28 -9.53
CA SER A 103 -9.73 1.52 -8.96
C SER A 103 -9.82 1.44 -7.43
N ALA A 104 -10.23 0.31 -6.86
CA ALA A 104 -10.30 0.12 -5.42
C ALA A 104 -8.93 0.25 -4.77
N TRP A 105 -7.88 -0.31 -5.38
CA TRP A 105 -6.51 -0.14 -4.91
C TRP A 105 -6.11 1.34 -4.85
N TYR A 106 -6.36 2.07 -5.95
CA TYR A 106 -6.05 3.50 -6.03
C TYR A 106 -6.82 4.31 -4.97
N VAL A 107 -8.13 4.08 -4.84
CA VAL A 107 -8.99 4.81 -3.90
C VAL A 107 -8.55 4.57 -2.46
N LEU A 108 -8.36 3.31 -2.06
CA LEU A 108 -7.95 2.98 -0.69
C LEU A 108 -6.57 3.55 -0.36
N ASN A 109 -5.59 3.35 -1.23
CA ASN A 109 -4.25 3.91 -1.02
C ASN A 109 -4.27 5.44 -1.03
N SER A 110 -5.09 6.08 -1.87
CA SER A 110 -5.23 7.54 -1.90
C SER A 110 -5.80 8.10 -0.59
N MET A 111 -6.64 7.33 0.12
CA MET A 111 -7.07 7.64 1.48
C MET A 111 -5.96 7.38 2.52
N GLY A 112 -4.88 6.70 2.15
CA GLY A 112 -3.71 6.47 3.00
C GLY A 112 -3.60 5.07 3.62
N PHE A 113 -4.39 4.08 3.20
CA PHE A 113 -4.34 2.73 3.74
C PHE A 113 -4.77 1.66 2.73
N TYR A 114 -4.40 0.41 3.01
CA TYR A 114 -4.79 -0.74 2.19
C TYR A 114 -4.95 -2.01 3.04
N GLN A 115 -5.89 -2.88 2.67
CA GLN A 115 -6.10 -4.18 3.30
C GLN A 115 -5.19 -5.23 2.65
N VAL A 116 -4.12 -5.62 3.35
CA VAL A 116 -3.11 -6.56 2.82
C VAL A 116 -3.62 -8.00 2.76
N CYS A 117 -4.45 -8.40 3.73
CA CYS A 117 -4.94 -9.77 3.85
C CYS A 117 -6.47 -9.74 3.94
N PRO A 118 -7.19 -10.12 2.86
CA PRO A 118 -8.64 -10.28 2.90
C PRO A 118 -9.06 -11.25 4.02
N GLY A 119 -10.11 -10.90 4.76
CA GLY A 119 -10.58 -11.67 5.92
C GLY A 119 -9.85 -11.34 7.24
N LYS A 120 -8.77 -10.58 7.21
CA LYS A 120 -8.15 -9.99 8.41
C LYS A 120 -8.57 -8.52 8.52
N PRO A 121 -9.25 -8.09 9.60
CA PRO A 121 -9.77 -6.74 9.74
C PRO A 121 -8.67 -5.73 10.15
N VAL A 122 -7.54 -5.74 9.43
CA VAL A 122 -6.38 -4.88 9.70
C VAL A 122 -5.97 -4.18 8.42
N TYR A 123 -5.76 -2.87 8.50
CA TYR A 123 -5.31 -2.03 7.41
C TYR A 123 -3.87 -1.58 7.63
N SER A 124 -3.09 -1.61 6.56
CA SER A 124 -1.72 -1.12 6.49
C SER A 124 -1.71 0.32 6.01
N ILE A 125 -1.05 1.22 6.72
CA ILE A 125 -0.97 2.64 6.38
C ILE A 125 0.15 2.84 5.35
N GLY A 126 -0.23 3.49 4.25
CA GLY A 126 0.67 3.91 3.18
C GLY A 126 0.78 5.44 3.09
N ARG A 127 1.11 5.94 1.90
CA ARG A 127 1.15 7.36 1.62
C ARG A 127 -0.22 7.88 1.17
N PRO A 128 -0.88 8.79 1.92
CA PRO A 128 -2.12 9.42 1.47
C PRO A 128 -1.85 10.36 0.27
N ALA A 129 -2.76 10.37 -0.70
CA ALA A 129 -2.71 11.30 -1.84
C ALA A 129 -3.39 12.63 -1.51
N PHE A 130 -4.37 12.63 -0.60
CA PHE A 130 -5.18 13.79 -0.24
C PHE A 130 -4.82 14.31 1.16
N ASP A 131 -5.01 15.62 1.39
CA ASP A 131 -4.84 16.23 2.70
C ASP A 131 -5.92 15.78 3.69
N LYS A 132 -7.08 15.41 3.17
CA LYS A 132 -8.20 14.89 3.97
C LYS A 132 -9.05 13.93 3.16
N ALA A 133 -9.39 12.81 3.77
CA ALA A 133 -10.40 11.86 3.28
C ALA A 133 -11.43 11.59 4.38
N VAL A 134 -12.70 11.43 4.00
CA VAL A 134 -13.79 11.14 4.94
C VAL A 134 -14.62 9.99 4.38
N VAL A 135 -14.75 8.93 5.17
CA VAL A 135 -15.66 7.83 4.92
C VAL A 135 -16.90 8.02 5.77
N ASN A 136 -18.04 8.29 5.13
CA ASN A 136 -19.33 8.40 5.82
C ASN A 136 -19.89 6.98 6.08
N LEU A 137 -20.23 6.71 7.31
CA LEU A 137 -20.77 5.42 7.75
C LEU A 137 -22.30 5.45 7.81
N PRO A 138 -22.96 4.29 7.66
CA PRO A 138 -24.44 4.22 7.65
C PRO A 138 -25.11 4.77 8.92
N ASP A 139 -24.42 4.69 10.08
CA ASP A 139 -24.90 5.18 11.38
C ASP A 139 -24.65 6.69 11.61
N GLY A 140 -24.23 7.40 10.57
CA GLY A 140 -23.91 8.84 10.62
C GLY A 140 -22.54 9.17 11.18
N LYS A 141 -21.77 8.20 11.66
CA LYS A 141 -20.37 8.37 12.03
C LYS A 141 -19.50 8.65 10.82
N LYS A 142 -18.29 9.09 11.05
CA LYS A 142 -17.31 9.39 10.00
C LYS A 142 -15.94 8.89 10.40
N PHE A 143 -15.35 8.03 9.58
CA PHE A 143 -13.92 7.78 9.68
C PHE A 143 -13.18 8.85 8.87
N THR A 144 -12.23 9.52 9.49
CA THR A 144 -11.52 10.65 8.86
C THR A 144 -10.02 10.38 8.85
N VAL A 145 -9.39 10.56 7.70
CA VAL A 145 -7.94 10.61 7.57
C VAL A 145 -7.53 12.05 7.29
N ILE A 146 -6.56 12.57 8.04
CA ILE A 146 -6.00 13.91 7.87
C ILE A 146 -4.49 13.78 7.67
N ALA A 147 -4.00 14.21 6.52
CA ALA A 147 -2.57 14.21 6.20
C ALA A 147 -2.04 15.66 6.24
N LYS A 148 -1.44 16.03 7.36
CA LYS A 148 -0.83 17.35 7.57
C LYS A 148 0.48 17.45 6.80
N ASN A 149 0.76 18.63 6.24
CA ASN A 149 1.96 18.91 5.43
C ASN A 149 2.14 17.98 4.21
N ASN A 150 1.06 17.40 3.71
CA ASN A 150 1.10 16.52 2.53
C ASN A 150 1.48 17.34 1.28
N SER A 151 2.43 16.82 0.50
CA SER A 151 2.86 17.44 -0.76
C SER A 151 3.63 16.43 -1.61
N LYS A 152 3.94 16.79 -2.86
CA LYS A 152 4.82 15.98 -3.73
C LYS A 152 6.20 15.75 -3.11
N LYS A 153 6.70 16.67 -2.29
CA LYS A 153 8.00 16.58 -1.62
C LYS A 153 7.91 15.78 -0.32
N ASN A 154 6.87 16.04 0.47
CA ASN A 154 6.64 15.40 1.77
C ASN A 154 5.91 14.07 1.56
N LYS A 155 6.63 13.06 1.18
CA LYS A 155 6.06 11.73 0.88
C LYS A 155 6.21 10.69 2.00
N TYR A 156 6.94 11.05 3.06
CA TYR A 156 7.17 10.17 4.20
C TYR A 156 6.28 10.55 5.38
N ILE A 157 5.96 9.57 6.19
CA ILE A 157 5.22 9.76 7.42
C ILE A 157 6.20 10.04 8.55
N LYS A 158 6.04 11.17 9.24
CA LYS A 158 6.83 11.56 10.41
C LYS A 158 6.25 10.97 11.70
N SER A 159 4.93 11.05 11.85
CA SER A 159 4.21 10.53 13.00
C SER A 159 2.74 10.31 12.66
N MET A 160 2.08 9.48 13.45
CA MET A 160 0.65 9.17 13.30
C MET A 160 -0.04 9.19 14.65
N THR A 161 -1.31 9.56 14.66
CA THR A 161 -2.17 9.40 15.82
C THR A 161 -3.53 8.84 15.40
N LEU A 162 -4.13 8.03 16.25
CA LEU A 162 -5.50 7.57 16.11
C LEU A 162 -6.32 8.11 17.29
N ASN A 163 -7.33 8.94 17.02
CA ASN A 163 -8.09 9.66 18.04
C ASN A 163 -7.20 10.43 19.04
N GLY A 164 -6.14 11.07 18.53
CA GLY A 164 -5.17 11.83 19.31
C GLY A 164 -4.15 10.97 20.09
N LYS A 165 -4.25 9.64 20.07
CA LYS A 165 -3.28 8.75 20.71
C LYS A 165 -2.19 8.36 19.70
N PRO A 166 -0.91 8.39 20.09
CA PRO A 166 0.19 7.96 19.22
C PRO A 166 -0.03 6.55 18.66
N LEU A 167 0.28 6.38 17.38
CA LEU A 167 0.21 5.10 16.67
C LEU A 167 1.63 4.75 16.21
N ASP A 168 2.29 3.86 16.95
CA ASP A 168 3.70 3.53 16.73
C ASP A 168 3.91 2.59 15.53
N LYS A 169 2.88 1.81 15.17
CA LYS A 169 2.94 0.89 14.04
C LYS A 169 2.01 1.35 12.92
N PRO A 170 2.37 1.14 11.65
CA PRO A 170 1.57 1.61 10.52
C PRO A 170 0.36 0.70 10.26
N PHE A 171 -0.43 0.42 11.29
CA PHE A 171 -1.61 -0.46 11.21
C PHE A 171 -2.74 0.06 12.09
N PHE A 172 -3.98 -0.10 11.63
CA PHE A 172 -5.21 0.09 12.40
C PHE A 172 -6.26 -0.96 12.00
N THR A 173 -7.37 -1.03 12.71
CA THR A 173 -8.36 -2.09 12.54
C THR A 173 -9.62 -1.60 11.85
N HIS A 174 -10.45 -2.55 11.38
CA HIS A 174 -11.78 -2.23 10.86
C HIS A 174 -12.69 -1.66 11.95
N ASP A 175 -12.52 -2.11 13.19
CA ASP A 175 -13.27 -1.58 14.33
C ASP A 175 -12.99 -0.08 14.53
N ASP A 176 -11.78 0.40 14.23
CA ASP A 176 -11.45 1.83 14.27
C ASP A 176 -12.23 2.61 13.20
N ILE A 177 -12.45 2.00 12.02
CA ILE A 177 -13.26 2.63 10.97
C ILE A 177 -14.71 2.74 11.45
N ILE A 178 -15.34 1.64 11.85
CA ILE A 178 -16.75 1.61 12.24
C ILE A 178 -17.04 2.40 13.53
N ALA A 179 -16.03 2.59 14.38
CA ALA A 179 -16.13 3.49 15.52
C ALA A 179 -16.21 4.97 15.12
N GLY A 180 -15.84 5.32 13.87
CA GLY A 180 -15.78 6.69 13.40
C GLY A 180 -14.53 7.44 13.87
N SER A 181 -13.40 6.76 13.91
CA SER A 181 -12.13 7.33 14.39
C SER A 181 -11.54 8.37 13.44
N THR A 182 -10.62 9.17 13.96
CA THR A 182 -9.79 10.08 13.18
C THR A 182 -8.34 9.61 13.20
N LEU A 183 -7.79 9.31 12.02
CA LEU A 183 -6.38 9.02 11.77
C LEU A 183 -5.71 10.32 11.31
N GLU A 184 -4.79 10.85 12.10
CA GLU A 184 -3.95 11.98 11.70
C GLU A 184 -2.55 11.51 11.36
N ILE A 185 -2.03 11.99 10.22
CA ILE A 185 -0.72 11.65 9.68
C ILE A 185 0.05 12.94 9.45
N GLU A 186 1.19 13.10 10.09
CA GLU A 186 2.12 14.21 9.84
C GLU A 186 3.12 13.79 8.78
N MET A 187 3.17 14.51 7.65
CA MET A 187 4.04 14.21 6.51
C MET A 187 5.35 14.99 6.56
N THR A 188 6.42 14.41 5.96
CA THR A 188 7.77 15.00 5.90
C THR A 188 8.49 14.62 4.61
N ASP A 189 9.52 15.40 4.24
CA ASP A 189 10.44 15.09 3.15
C ASP A 189 11.59 14.15 3.53
N ARG A 190 11.70 13.78 4.81
CA ARG A 190 12.78 12.96 5.33
C ARG A 190 12.27 11.54 5.63
N ARG A 191 13.05 10.55 5.24
CA ARG A 191 12.79 9.17 5.68
C ARG A 191 12.83 9.10 7.20
N THR A 192 11.80 8.58 7.80
CA THR A 192 11.76 8.27 9.23
C THR A 192 12.05 6.79 9.41
N GLN A 193 13.01 6.47 10.24
CA GLN A 193 13.18 5.10 10.74
C GLN A 193 12.30 4.96 11.99
N PRO A 194 11.65 3.80 12.18
CA PRO A 194 10.89 3.53 13.38
C PRO A 194 11.79 3.46 14.62
#